data_daadede178c76ae4fdf645ab9ebf62e0
#
_entry.id   daadede178c76ae4fdf645ab9ebf62e0
#
_cell.length_a   1.000
_cell.length_b   1.000
_cell.length_c   1.000
_cell.angle_alpha   90.00
_cell.angle_beta   90.00
_cell.angle_gamma   90.00
#
_symmetry.space_group_name_H-M   'P 1'
#
loop_
_entity.id
_entity.type
_entity.pdbx_description
1 polymer ?
#
loop_
_entity_poly.entity_id
_entity_poly.type
_entity_poly.pdbx_seq_one_letter_code
_entity_poly.pdbx_strand_id
1 'polypeptide(L)'
;MSGNTPEGWPRVQAICNFVHNHVTFGYKFGRPDKTARDVLEEKSGVCRDFAHLGVSLCRAMNIPARYASGYLGDIGVPDSGFDDFCAWFEVFLGGNWHTVDARYNVPRIGRILMVRGDDASDVAMITSFGAYTLSSFRVWTTQLDDNTSDQDIFGLLETLPAPRPGGPDFGLAVPGAVHLF
;
A
#
# COMPACT_ATOMS: atom_id res chain seq x y z
N MET A 1 -1.71 8.06 21.78
CA MET A 1 -1.91 9.37 21.12
C MET A 1 -2.64 10.28 22.09
N SER A 2 -2.16 11.47 22.35
CA SER A 2 -2.84 12.42 23.22
C SER A 2 -4.04 13.02 22.47
N GLY A 3 -5.23 13.03 23.12
CA GLY A 3 -6.45 13.58 22.58
C GLY A 3 -6.43 15.10 22.30
N ASN A 4 -5.28 15.74 22.44
CA ASN A 4 -5.08 17.18 22.29
C ASN A 4 -4.67 17.62 20.88
N THR A 5 -4.59 16.70 19.90
CA THR A 5 -4.29 17.10 18.53
C THR A 5 -5.49 17.81 17.91
N PRO A 6 -5.34 18.99 17.29
CA PRO A 6 -6.43 19.68 16.61
C PRO A 6 -7.12 18.78 15.58
N GLU A 7 -8.42 19.00 15.38
CA GLU A 7 -9.20 18.25 14.39
C GLU A 7 -8.76 18.56 12.94
N GLY A 8 -9.20 17.71 12.02
CA GLY A 8 -8.86 17.84 10.59
C GLY A 8 -7.46 17.34 10.26
N TRP A 9 -6.78 18.05 9.35
CA TRP A 9 -5.48 17.65 8.83
C TRP A 9 -4.39 17.45 9.89
N PRO A 10 -4.26 18.28 10.91
CA PRO A 10 -3.25 18.05 11.96
C PRO A 10 -3.42 16.69 12.64
N ARG A 11 -4.68 16.25 12.85
CA ARG A 11 -4.96 14.95 13.46
C ARG A 11 -4.61 13.80 12.52
N VAL A 12 -4.95 13.91 11.23
CA VAL A 12 -4.57 12.90 10.22
C VAL A 12 -3.05 12.80 10.12
N GLN A 13 -2.34 13.91 10.05
CA GLN A 13 -0.87 13.90 9.99
C GLN A 13 -0.25 13.30 11.26
N ALA A 14 -0.83 13.57 12.43
CA ALA A 14 -0.37 12.97 13.69
C ALA A 14 -0.57 11.45 13.70
N ILE A 15 -1.67 10.95 13.10
CA ILE A 15 -1.91 9.51 12.92
C ILE A 15 -0.85 8.92 11.95
N CYS A 16 -0.61 9.54 10.80
CA CYS A 16 0.40 9.09 9.86
C CYS A 16 1.79 9.06 10.49
N ASN A 17 2.20 10.10 11.19
CA ASN A 17 3.47 10.17 11.91
C ASN A 17 3.59 9.07 12.97
N PHE A 18 2.51 8.82 13.71
CA PHE A 18 2.49 7.74 14.70
C PHE A 18 2.69 6.39 14.03
N VAL A 19 1.89 6.04 13.02
CA VAL A 19 1.98 4.74 12.33
C VAL A 19 3.36 4.58 11.69
N HIS A 20 3.86 5.61 11.00
CA HIS A 20 5.18 5.62 10.36
C HIS A 20 6.31 5.30 11.32
N ASN A 21 6.31 5.93 12.51
CA ASN A 21 7.37 5.76 13.49
C ASN A 21 7.18 4.51 14.38
N HIS A 22 5.95 3.97 14.45
CA HIS A 22 5.61 2.85 15.30
C HIS A 22 5.83 1.49 14.63
N VAL A 23 5.63 1.41 13.30
CA VAL A 23 5.63 0.16 12.55
C VAL A 23 6.89 0.02 11.71
N THR A 24 7.61 -1.06 11.89
CA THR A 24 8.77 -1.43 11.04
C THR A 24 8.28 -2.17 9.81
N PHE A 25 8.63 -1.64 8.62
CA PHE A 25 8.28 -2.28 7.36
C PHE A 25 9.18 -3.48 7.04
N GLY A 26 8.58 -4.57 6.53
CA GLY A 26 9.31 -5.70 5.95
C GLY A 26 8.38 -6.78 5.43
N TYR A 27 8.64 -7.29 4.24
CA TYR A 27 7.80 -8.33 3.61
C TYR A 27 7.67 -9.60 4.46
N LYS A 28 8.70 -9.96 5.19
CA LYS A 28 8.71 -11.11 6.12
C LYS A 28 7.68 -11.03 7.26
N PHE A 29 7.14 -9.84 7.51
CA PHE A 29 6.12 -9.61 8.55
C PHE A 29 4.70 -9.72 8.01
N GLY A 30 4.53 -9.90 6.69
CA GLY A 30 3.23 -10.07 6.05
C GLY A 30 2.59 -11.40 6.44
N ARG A 31 1.35 -11.36 6.90
CA ARG A 31 0.48 -12.53 7.07
C ARG A 31 -0.98 -12.14 6.86
N PRO A 32 -1.81 -12.99 6.26
CA PRO A 32 -3.16 -12.62 5.82
C PRO A 32 -4.14 -12.32 6.96
N ASP A 33 -3.91 -12.87 8.14
CA ASP A 33 -4.77 -12.79 9.33
C ASP A 33 -4.44 -11.63 10.29
N LYS A 34 -3.42 -10.80 9.94
CA LYS A 34 -2.96 -9.72 10.81
C LYS A 34 -4.00 -8.59 10.91
N THR A 35 -4.47 -8.34 12.11
CA THR A 35 -5.40 -7.26 12.43
C THR A 35 -4.66 -5.95 12.73
N ALA A 36 -5.38 -4.81 12.72
CA ALA A 36 -4.82 -3.52 13.14
C ALA A 36 -4.30 -3.54 14.59
N ARG A 37 -4.93 -4.33 15.45
CA ARG A 37 -4.46 -4.54 16.83
C ARG A 37 -3.14 -5.27 16.87
N ASP A 38 -3.00 -6.35 16.08
CA ASP A 38 -1.72 -7.08 15.99
C ASP A 38 -0.61 -6.17 15.50
N VAL A 39 -0.87 -5.34 14.48
CA VAL A 39 0.09 -4.34 13.97
C VAL A 39 0.54 -3.39 15.07
N LEU A 40 -0.42 -2.89 15.87
CA LEU A 40 -0.13 -1.98 16.98
C LEU A 40 0.74 -2.64 18.06
N GLU A 41 0.48 -3.91 18.36
CA GLU A 41 1.20 -4.66 19.42
C GLU A 41 2.57 -5.16 18.92
N GLU A 42 2.64 -5.72 17.69
CA GLU A 42 3.85 -6.29 17.09
C GLU A 42 4.79 -5.26 16.49
N LYS A 43 4.33 -4.05 16.18
CA LYS A 43 5.09 -2.93 15.64
C LYS A 43 5.84 -3.26 14.35
N SER A 44 5.28 -4.15 13.53
CA SER A 44 5.87 -4.58 12.27
C SER A 44 4.80 -4.97 11.27
N GLY A 45 5.08 -4.83 9.96
CA GLY A 45 4.12 -5.19 8.94
C GLY A 45 4.54 -4.84 7.52
N VAL A 46 3.62 -5.05 6.58
CA VAL A 46 3.72 -4.65 5.18
C VAL A 46 2.84 -3.43 4.91
N CYS A 47 2.82 -2.91 3.68
CA CYS A 47 2.03 -1.72 3.31
C CYS A 47 0.55 -1.83 3.72
N ARG A 48 -0.06 -3.01 3.56
CA ARG A 48 -1.41 -3.31 4.03
C ARG A 48 -1.60 -2.99 5.50
N ASP A 49 -0.65 -3.39 6.33
CA ASP A 49 -0.72 -3.26 7.79
C ASP A 49 -0.65 -1.80 8.24
N PHE A 50 0.20 -1.00 7.57
CA PHE A 50 0.25 0.45 7.77
C PHE A 50 -1.07 1.13 7.41
N ALA A 51 -1.63 0.78 6.26
CA ALA A 51 -2.92 1.33 5.81
C ALA A 51 -4.05 0.92 6.76
N HIS A 52 -4.14 -0.36 7.12
CA HIS A 52 -5.16 -0.90 8.03
C HIS A 52 -5.11 -0.24 9.41
N LEU A 53 -3.93 -0.09 10.00
CA LEU A 53 -3.76 0.62 11.27
C LEU A 53 -4.14 2.09 11.13
N GLY A 54 -3.74 2.76 10.02
CA GLY A 54 -4.10 4.14 9.73
C GLY A 54 -5.61 4.35 9.65
N VAL A 55 -6.32 3.50 8.89
CA VAL A 55 -7.80 3.51 8.78
C VAL A 55 -8.44 3.32 10.16
N SER A 56 -7.98 2.33 10.93
CA SER A 56 -8.54 2.03 12.25
C SER A 56 -8.37 3.19 13.23
N LEU A 57 -7.21 3.84 13.24
CA LEU A 57 -6.95 4.99 14.09
C LEU A 57 -7.76 6.24 13.67
N CYS A 58 -7.91 6.47 12.36
CA CYS A 58 -8.76 7.54 11.84
C CYS A 58 -10.22 7.34 12.29
N ARG A 59 -10.77 6.15 12.11
CA ARG A 59 -12.12 5.80 12.52
C ARG A 59 -12.33 5.92 14.04
N ALA A 60 -11.36 5.49 14.84
CA ALA A 60 -11.37 5.67 16.29
C ALA A 60 -11.38 7.15 16.72
N MET A 61 -10.95 8.06 15.85
CA MET A 61 -10.96 9.52 16.05
C MET A 61 -12.11 10.22 15.31
N ASN A 62 -13.15 9.47 14.88
CA ASN A 62 -14.30 9.94 14.13
C ASN A 62 -13.94 10.62 12.79
N ILE A 63 -12.86 10.21 12.16
CA ILE A 63 -12.49 10.62 10.80
C ILE A 63 -12.90 9.51 9.85
N PRO A 64 -13.84 9.74 8.90
CA PRO A 64 -14.15 8.73 7.90
C PRO A 64 -12.91 8.39 7.10
N ALA A 65 -12.61 7.10 7.00
CA ALA A 65 -11.45 6.58 6.30
C ALA A 65 -11.79 5.27 5.60
N ARG A 66 -11.14 5.02 4.46
CA ARG A 66 -11.29 3.78 3.68
C ARG A 66 -9.94 3.29 3.18
N TYR A 67 -9.87 1.99 3.00
CA TYR A 67 -8.69 1.34 2.47
C TYR A 67 -8.63 1.50 0.94
N ALA A 68 -7.41 1.58 0.41
CA ALA A 68 -7.15 1.63 -1.02
C ALA A 68 -5.88 0.85 -1.35
N SER A 69 -5.86 0.24 -2.54
CA SER A 69 -4.68 -0.45 -3.04
C SER A 69 -4.52 -0.29 -4.55
N GLY A 70 -3.30 -0.55 -5.02
CA GLY A 70 -2.93 -0.42 -6.41
C GLY A 70 -1.43 -0.45 -6.61
N TYR A 71 -0.95 0.09 -7.71
CA TYR A 71 0.46 0.16 -8.01
C TYR A 71 1.06 1.49 -7.53
N LEU A 72 2.31 1.43 -7.10
CA LEU A 72 3.06 2.60 -6.67
C LEU A 72 4.47 2.54 -7.28
N GLY A 73 4.70 3.40 -8.24
CA GLY A 73 6.01 3.60 -8.85
C GLY A 73 6.81 4.75 -8.23
N ASP A 74 8.10 4.75 -8.46
CA ASP A 74 9.04 5.76 -7.96
C ASP A 74 9.07 7.02 -8.85
N ILE A 75 7.88 7.56 -9.16
CA ILE A 75 7.73 8.80 -9.94
C ILE A 75 7.92 10.01 -9.03
N GLY A 76 8.85 10.88 -9.40
CA GLY A 76 9.13 12.11 -8.66
C GLY A 76 9.83 11.92 -7.30
N VAL A 77 10.34 10.73 -7.03
CA VAL A 77 11.13 10.39 -5.84
C VAL A 77 12.34 9.57 -6.24
N PRO A 78 13.37 9.46 -5.38
CA PRO A 78 14.50 8.55 -5.65
C PRO A 78 14.04 7.12 -5.88
N ASP A 79 14.63 6.46 -6.87
CA ASP A 79 14.37 5.05 -7.19
C ASP A 79 14.71 4.15 -5.99
N SER A 80 13.72 3.46 -5.45
CA SER A 80 13.88 2.53 -4.32
C SER A 80 14.33 1.13 -4.76
N GLY A 81 14.42 0.91 -6.06
CA GLY A 81 14.85 -0.36 -6.66
C GLY A 81 13.71 -1.29 -7.07
N PHE A 82 12.48 -1.02 -6.69
CA PHE A 82 11.32 -1.81 -7.14
C PHE A 82 10.02 -1.02 -7.07
N ASP A 83 9.24 -1.14 -8.12
CA ASP A 83 7.83 -0.78 -8.12
C ASP A 83 7.05 -1.91 -7.45
N ASP A 84 5.98 -1.56 -6.74
CA ASP A 84 5.26 -2.53 -5.93
C ASP A 84 3.74 -2.39 -6.08
N PHE A 85 3.03 -3.47 -5.80
CA PHE A 85 1.64 -3.41 -5.42
C PHE A 85 1.58 -2.97 -3.97
N CYS A 86 0.93 -1.84 -3.72
CA CYS A 86 0.98 -1.16 -2.44
C CYS A 86 -0.41 -0.83 -1.93
N ALA A 87 -0.52 -0.72 -0.63
CA ALA A 87 -1.71 -0.24 0.04
C ALA A 87 -1.46 1.12 0.67
N TRP A 88 -2.50 1.93 0.69
CA TRP A 88 -2.61 3.21 1.38
C TRP A 88 -4.04 3.40 1.88
N PHE A 89 -4.39 4.56 2.32
CA PHE A 89 -5.77 4.84 2.71
C PHE A 89 -6.21 6.23 2.27
N GLU A 90 -7.51 6.44 2.30
CA GLU A 90 -8.10 7.74 2.02
C GLU A 90 -8.92 8.19 3.23
N VAL A 91 -8.91 9.50 3.49
CA VAL A 91 -9.69 10.14 4.56
C VAL A 91 -10.64 11.15 3.97
N PHE A 92 -11.83 11.29 4.57
CA PHE A 92 -12.80 12.29 4.14
C PHE A 92 -12.72 13.52 5.02
N LEU A 93 -12.24 14.64 4.44
CA LEU A 93 -12.11 15.92 5.12
C LEU A 93 -12.58 17.05 4.21
N GLY A 94 -13.26 18.03 4.78
CA GLY A 94 -13.70 19.22 4.03
C GLY A 94 -14.60 18.91 2.83
N GLY A 95 -15.36 17.80 2.87
CA GLY A 95 -16.25 17.41 1.78
C GLY A 95 -15.58 16.56 0.67
N ASN A 96 -14.31 16.22 0.80
CA ASN A 96 -13.57 15.46 -0.22
C ASN A 96 -12.78 14.29 0.38
N TRP A 97 -12.54 13.26 -0.45
CA TRP A 97 -11.61 12.19 -0.13
C TRP A 97 -10.18 12.59 -0.50
N HIS A 98 -9.25 12.33 0.41
CA HIS A 98 -7.84 12.66 0.25
C HIS A 98 -6.98 11.42 0.49
N THR A 99 -6.05 11.17 -0.41
CA THR A 99 -5.09 10.07 -0.30
C THR A 99 -4.04 10.35 0.77
N VAL A 100 -3.80 9.36 1.63
CA VAL A 100 -2.84 9.42 2.74
C VAL A 100 -2.04 8.11 2.79
N ASP A 101 -0.76 8.21 3.10
CA ASP A 101 0.10 7.04 3.19
C ASP A 101 1.01 7.13 4.41
N ALA A 102 0.71 6.29 5.39
CA ALA A 102 1.50 6.25 6.62
C ALA A 102 2.82 5.46 6.48
N ARG A 103 2.97 4.61 5.46
CA ARG A 103 4.22 3.86 5.24
C ARG A 103 5.35 4.79 4.80
N TYR A 104 5.11 5.56 3.75
CA TYR A 104 6.11 6.50 3.24
C TYR A 104 6.09 7.84 3.95
N ASN A 105 4.91 8.29 4.36
CA ASN A 105 4.64 9.55 5.06
C ASN A 105 5.17 10.79 4.32
N VAL A 106 5.23 10.69 3.00
CA VAL A 106 5.59 11.77 2.07
C VAL A 106 4.64 11.74 0.87
N PRO A 107 4.43 12.87 0.19
CA PRO A 107 3.65 12.89 -1.05
C PRO A 107 4.28 11.96 -2.11
N ARG A 108 3.44 11.14 -2.74
CA ARG A 108 3.82 10.24 -3.83
C ARG A 108 2.83 10.42 -4.99
N ILE A 109 3.31 10.71 -6.18
CA ILE A 109 2.49 10.93 -7.38
C ILE A 109 2.36 9.70 -8.28
N GLY A 110 3.26 8.73 -8.15
CA GLY A 110 3.27 7.51 -8.97
C GLY A 110 2.25 6.45 -8.56
N ARG A 111 1.03 6.86 -8.11
CA ARG A 111 -0.03 5.93 -7.67
C ARG A 111 -0.99 5.63 -8.80
N ILE A 112 -1.22 4.36 -9.05
CA ILE A 112 -2.28 3.87 -9.93
C ILE A 112 -3.28 3.11 -9.07
N LEU A 113 -4.42 3.75 -8.79
CA LEU A 113 -5.47 3.16 -7.97
C LEU A 113 -6.13 2.00 -8.70
N MET A 114 -6.21 0.85 -8.07
CA MET A 114 -6.92 -0.33 -8.57
C MET A 114 -8.28 -0.47 -7.88
N VAL A 115 -8.32 -0.36 -6.56
CA VAL A 115 -9.53 -0.66 -5.80
C VAL A 115 -9.58 0.11 -4.48
N ARG A 116 -10.80 0.35 -4.02
CA ARG A 116 -11.13 0.88 -2.70
C ARG A 116 -12.07 -0.08 -1.98
N GLY A 117 -11.95 -0.16 -0.68
CA GLY A 117 -12.82 -0.94 0.18
C GLY A 117 -12.89 -0.36 1.58
N ASP A 118 -13.78 -0.88 2.40
CA ASP A 118 -13.88 -0.47 3.80
C ASP A 118 -12.66 -0.93 4.58
N ASP A 119 -12.12 -2.11 4.22
CA ASP A 119 -10.97 -2.72 4.88
C ASP A 119 -10.10 -3.49 3.89
N ALA A 120 -8.95 -3.94 4.35
CA ALA A 120 -8.02 -4.77 3.59
C ALA A 120 -8.66 -6.09 3.11
N SER A 121 -9.57 -6.66 3.88
CA SER A 121 -10.30 -7.89 3.54
C SER A 121 -11.21 -7.76 2.31
N ASP A 122 -11.66 -6.55 2.00
CA ASP A 122 -12.59 -6.31 0.88
C ASP A 122 -11.89 -6.26 -0.46
N VAL A 123 -10.57 -6.05 -0.46
CA VAL A 123 -9.81 -5.62 -1.64
C VAL A 123 -8.54 -6.45 -1.84
N ALA A 124 -8.64 -7.74 -1.66
CA ALA A 124 -7.53 -8.65 -1.92
C ALA A 124 -7.03 -8.54 -3.37
N MET A 125 -5.73 -8.51 -3.58
CA MET A 125 -5.13 -8.53 -4.91
C MET A 125 -5.48 -9.81 -5.66
N ILE A 126 -5.45 -10.96 -4.98
CA ILE A 126 -5.80 -12.28 -5.50
C ILE A 126 -6.59 -13.03 -4.44
N THR A 127 -7.69 -13.64 -4.86
CA THR A 127 -8.41 -14.64 -4.06
C THR A 127 -8.30 -15.99 -4.76
N SER A 128 -7.82 -17.01 -4.06
CA SER A 128 -7.65 -18.36 -4.59
C SER A 128 -8.25 -19.40 -3.66
N PHE A 129 -8.75 -20.48 -4.24
CA PHE A 129 -9.29 -21.63 -3.53
C PHE A 129 -8.43 -22.84 -3.82
N GLY A 130 -7.92 -23.51 -2.77
CA GLY A 130 -6.99 -24.63 -2.86
C GLY A 130 -5.54 -24.21 -2.62
N ALA A 131 -4.63 -25.19 -2.65
CA ALA A 131 -3.21 -24.96 -2.49
C ALA A 131 -2.61 -24.30 -3.75
N TYR A 132 -1.88 -23.23 -3.59
CA TYR A 132 -1.13 -22.59 -4.67
C TYR A 132 0.16 -21.96 -4.15
N THR A 133 1.06 -21.68 -5.07
CA THR A 133 2.31 -20.94 -4.80
C THR A 133 2.41 -19.79 -5.79
N LEU A 134 2.57 -18.58 -5.30
CA LEU A 134 2.90 -17.44 -6.16
C LEU A 134 4.37 -17.56 -6.58
N SER A 135 4.61 -17.86 -7.85
CA SER A 135 5.95 -18.10 -8.36
C SER A 135 6.70 -16.80 -8.72
N SER A 136 5.98 -15.79 -9.16
CA SER A 136 6.56 -14.46 -9.41
C SER A 136 5.47 -13.40 -9.50
N PHE A 137 5.81 -12.20 -9.05
CA PHE A 137 5.01 -11.00 -9.23
C PHE A 137 5.97 -9.84 -9.52
N ARG A 138 5.70 -9.08 -10.58
CA ARG A 138 6.58 -7.99 -11.01
C ARG A 138 5.77 -6.81 -11.45
N VAL A 139 6.21 -5.63 -11.06
CA VAL A 139 5.61 -4.36 -11.44
C VAL A 139 6.70 -3.48 -12.03
N TRP A 140 6.40 -2.81 -13.12
CA TRP A 140 7.22 -1.74 -13.70
C TRP A 140 6.34 -0.52 -13.89
N THR A 141 6.84 0.62 -13.49
CA THR A 141 6.17 1.90 -13.70
C THR A 141 7.14 2.84 -14.40
N THR A 142 6.74 3.35 -15.55
CA THR A 142 7.52 4.30 -16.33
C THR A 142 6.70 5.56 -16.51
N GLN A 143 7.29 6.70 -16.15
CA GLN A 143 6.69 7.99 -16.47
C GLN A 143 6.88 8.26 -17.97
N LEU A 144 5.76 8.48 -18.65
CA LEU A 144 5.75 8.91 -20.04
C LEU A 144 5.68 10.43 -20.08
N ASP A 145 6.31 11.03 -21.09
CA ASP A 145 6.11 12.44 -21.41
C ASP A 145 4.93 12.63 -22.37
N ASP A 146 4.47 13.88 -22.53
CA ASP A 146 3.32 14.22 -23.37
C ASP A 146 3.53 13.94 -24.86
N ASN A 147 4.77 13.65 -25.27
CA ASN A 147 5.14 13.36 -26.67
C ASN A 147 5.39 11.88 -26.93
N THR A 148 5.24 11.02 -25.92
CA THR A 148 5.45 9.56 -26.08
C THR A 148 4.37 8.99 -27.01
N SER A 149 4.79 8.41 -28.13
CA SER A 149 3.88 7.79 -29.09
C SER A 149 3.44 6.39 -28.66
N ASP A 150 2.32 5.89 -29.21
CA ASP A 150 1.88 4.49 -29.00
C ASP A 150 2.97 3.47 -29.39
N GLN A 151 3.76 3.77 -30.43
CA GLN A 151 4.89 2.91 -30.86
C GLN A 151 5.99 2.86 -29.83
N ASP A 152 6.28 3.99 -29.15
CA ASP A 152 7.27 4.02 -28.06
C ASP A 152 6.77 3.21 -26.87
N ILE A 153 5.47 3.28 -26.57
CA ILE A 153 4.85 2.47 -25.52
C ILE A 153 4.95 0.97 -25.82
N PHE A 154 4.66 0.55 -27.06
CA PHE A 154 4.82 -0.84 -27.47
C PHE A 154 6.27 -1.29 -27.43
N GLY A 155 7.21 -0.45 -27.84
CA GLY A 155 8.65 -0.74 -27.72
C GLY A 155 9.11 -0.93 -26.28
N LEU A 156 8.57 -0.16 -25.33
CA LEU A 156 8.85 -0.34 -23.90
C LEU A 156 8.32 -1.69 -23.39
N LEU A 157 7.16 -2.15 -23.84
CA LEU A 157 6.59 -3.45 -23.46
C LEU A 157 7.44 -4.62 -23.96
N GLU A 158 8.09 -4.50 -25.12
CA GLU A 158 8.98 -5.52 -25.67
C GLU A 158 10.35 -5.58 -24.96
N THR A 159 10.76 -4.47 -24.35
CA THR A 159 12.06 -4.32 -23.70
C THR A 159 11.97 -4.27 -22.17
N LEU A 160 10.95 -4.91 -21.58
CA LEU A 160 10.78 -4.95 -20.12
C LEU A 160 12.10 -5.36 -19.43
N PRO A 161 12.58 -4.60 -18.46
CA PRO A 161 13.84 -4.88 -17.80
C PRO A 161 13.83 -6.23 -17.10
N ALA A 162 14.99 -6.85 -17.01
CA ALA A 162 15.17 -8.07 -16.23
C ALA A 162 14.74 -7.83 -14.76
N PRO A 163 14.22 -8.85 -14.06
CA PRO A 163 13.84 -8.72 -12.67
C PRO A 163 15.00 -8.19 -11.84
N ARG A 164 14.76 -7.18 -11.04
CA ARG A 164 15.75 -6.67 -10.09
C ARG A 164 15.93 -7.70 -8.97
N PRO A 165 17.17 -8.03 -8.59
CA PRO A 165 17.43 -8.91 -7.45
C PRO A 165 16.91 -8.24 -6.16
N GLY A 166 16.22 -9.00 -5.31
CA GLY A 166 15.77 -8.51 -3.99
C GLY A 166 14.33 -7.98 -3.93
N GLY A 167 13.54 -8.13 -5.00
CA GLY A 167 12.09 -7.96 -4.92
C GLY A 167 11.46 -8.94 -3.92
N PRO A 168 10.21 -8.72 -3.51
CA PRO A 168 9.57 -9.53 -2.49
C PRO A 168 9.59 -11.00 -2.89
N ASP A 169 10.18 -11.83 -2.03
CA ASP A 169 10.06 -13.28 -2.10
C ASP A 169 8.68 -13.67 -1.54
N PHE A 170 7.73 -13.89 -2.44
CA PHE A 170 6.38 -14.34 -2.09
C PHE A 170 6.29 -15.86 -1.90
N GLY A 171 7.35 -16.52 -1.49
CA GLY A 171 7.41 -17.95 -1.21
C GLY A 171 6.48 -18.40 -0.10
N LEU A 172 5.20 -18.06 -0.20
CA LEU A 172 4.14 -18.53 0.69
C LEU A 172 3.39 -19.69 0.04
N ALA A 173 3.76 -20.91 0.42
CA ALA A 173 2.90 -22.07 0.24
C ALA A 173 1.86 -22.05 1.37
N VAL A 174 0.60 -21.77 1.05
CA VAL A 174 -0.47 -21.74 2.05
C VAL A 174 -1.56 -22.74 1.66
N PRO A 175 -1.87 -23.74 2.51
CA PRO A 175 -3.04 -24.59 2.31
C PRO A 175 -4.31 -23.80 2.65
N GLY A 176 -5.25 -23.72 1.72
CA GLY A 176 -6.55 -23.08 1.95
C GLY A 176 -6.83 -21.87 1.07
N ALA A 177 -7.88 -21.13 1.35
CA ALA A 177 -8.16 -19.86 0.69
C ALA A 177 -7.19 -18.79 1.19
N VAL A 178 -6.49 -18.12 0.28
CA VAL A 178 -5.54 -17.06 0.62
C VAL A 178 -5.90 -15.78 -0.11
N HIS A 179 -5.94 -14.71 0.64
CA HIS A 179 -6.03 -13.36 0.11
C HIS A 179 -4.62 -12.76 0.11
N LEU A 180 -4.08 -12.46 -1.07
CA LEU A 180 -2.86 -11.67 -1.20
C LEU A 180 -3.22 -10.18 -1.24
N PHE A 181 -2.63 -9.45 -0.35
CA PHE A 181 -2.88 -8.02 -0.13
C PHE A 181 -1.72 -7.20 -0.62
#